data_052d4ec2ca9ca40d96941d53841516ca
#
_entry.id   052d4ec2ca9ca40d96941d53841516ca
#
_cell.length_a   1.000
_cell.length_b   1.000
_cell.length_c   1.000
_cell.angle_alpha   90.00
_cell.angle_beta   90.00
_cell.angle_gamma   90.00
#
_symmetry.space_group_name_H-M   'P 1'
#
loop_
_entity.id
_entity.type
_entity.pdbx_description
1 polymer ?
#
loop_
_entity_poly.entity_id
_entity_poly.type
_entity_poly.pdbx_seq_one_letter_code
_entity_poly.pdbx_strand_id
1 'polypeptide(L)'
;MPTEFNIVDKYFTRPSQNADLSVGDDAALIQISAGHQLAISADMSVAGTHFLEDCPAYFVGWKSLAVNISDMAAMGATPKWATLAIALPNIDEAWLAEFSRGFFACADEHGVSLIGGDTTRGPLNISVQIMGEVPIGKALRRDSAKANDEIWVSGTLGEAALGLAQLQNKLPENTLTATEKQTCIDALQAPQPRVTLGLALKEIAHSAIDISDGVLADLGHILERSNLGANLYWEQIPHVNIINEIDVKKLQSLCLAGGDDYELCFTASTSQHDTILAIGKKLNLKLSVIGETTQETNLNLYDKNHQLIKLKTSGYDHFS
;
A
#
# COMPACT_ATOMS: atom_id res chain seq x y z
N MET A 1 0.57 -35.51 12.66
CA MET A 1 0.76 -34.14 12.16
C MET A 1 -0.28 -33.90 11.09
N PRO A 2 -0.92 -32.76 11.03
CA PRO A 2 -1.83 -32.44 9.94
C PRO A 2 -1.09 -32.50 8.61
N THR A 3 -1.77 -32.93 7.56
CA THR A 3 -1.25 -32.89 6.18
C THR A 3 -1.45 -31.50 5.61
N GLU A 4 -0.83 -31.19 4.48
CA GLU A 4 -1.05 -29.97 3.70
C GLU A 4 -2.54 -29.73 3.43
N PHE A 5 -3.26 -30.75 2.95
CA PHE A 5 -4.70 -30.68 2.69
C PHE A 5 -5.52 -30.34 3.95
N ASN A 6 -5.12 -30.88 5.13
CA ASN A 6 -5.79 -30.51 6.38
C ASN A 6 -5.59 -29.05 6.76
N ILE A 7 -4.43 -28.45 6.44
CA ILE A 7 -4.14 -27.05 6.65
C ILE A 7 -5.01 -26.19 5.72
N VAL A 8 -4.99 -26.51 4.42
CA VAL A 8 -5.79 -25.77 3.42
C VAL A 8 -7.29 -25.82 3.78
N ASP A 9 -7.81 -27.00 4.08
CA ASP A 9 -9.23 -27.15 4.43
C ASP A 9 -9.61 -26.38 5.70
N LYS A 10 -8.79 -26.48 6.76
CA LYS A 10 -9.08 -25.88 8.06
C LYS A 10 -8.91 -24.37 8.10
N TYR A 11 -7.88 -23.83 7.43
CA TYR A 11 -7.46 -22.44 7.60
C TYR A 11 -7.71 -21.55 6.38
N PHE A 12 -7.83 -22.12 5.17
CA PHE A 12 -7.89 -21.34 3.93
C PHE A 12 -9.12 -21.62 3.07
N THR A 13 -9.95 -22.60 3.42
CA THR A 13 -11.18 -22.90 2.67
C THR A 13 -12.36 -22.14 3.25
N ARG A 14 -12.97 -21.27 2.42
CA ARG A 14 -14.23 -20.58 2.72
C ARG A 14 -15.11 -20.54 1.46
N PRO A 15 -16.45 -20.47 1.59
CA PRO A 15 -17.33 -20.24 0.45
C PRO A 15 -16.96 -18.93 -0.26
N SER A 16 -16.76 -18.99 -1.57
CA SER A 16 -16.54 -17.80 -2.40
C SER A 16 -17.88 -17.27 -2.92
N GLN A 17 -18.08 -15.95 -2.85
CA GLN A 17 -19.26 -15.30 -3.41
C GLN A 17 -19.03 -14.82 -4.85
N ASN A 18 -17.77 -14.77 -5.30
CA ASN A 18 -17.36 -14.11 -6.54
C ASN A 18 -16.71 -15.07 -7.56
N ALA A 19 -16.63 -16.38 -7.27
CA ALA A 19 -16.07 -17.38 -8.17
C ALA A 19 -17.06 -18.51 -8.39
N ASP A 20 -17.10 -19.05 -9.62
CA ASP A 20 -17.91 -20.22 -9.98
C ASP A 20 -17.32 -21.50 -9.36
N LEU A 21 -15.99 -21.55 -9.24
CA LEU A 21 -15.22 -22.60 -8.58
C LEU A 21 -14.05 -21.94 -7.82
N SER A 22 -13.79 -22.38 -6.59
CA SER A 22 -12.75 -21.83 -5.74
C SER A 22 -11.85 -22.93 -5.14
N VAL A 23 -11.29 -22.72 -3.94
CA VAL A 23 -10.43 -23.68 -3.24
C VAL A 23 -11.08 -25.07 -3.20
N GLY A 24 -10.31 -26.12 -3.55
CA GLY A 24 -10.75 -27.51 -3.51
C GLY A 24 -10.71 -28.24 -4.86
N ASP A 25 -10.34 -27.55 -5.94
CA ASP A 25 -10.11 -28.14 -7.26
C ASP A 25 -8.73 -27.68 -7.80
N ASP A 26 -8.26 -28.24 -8.91
CA ASP A 26 -6.96 -27.92 -9.53
C ASP A 26 -6.83 -26.45 -9.96
N ALA A 27 -7.96 -25.78 -10.24
CA ALA A 27 -7.99 -24.38 -10.60
C ALA A 27 -9.31 -23.72 -10.20
N ALA A 28 -9.27 -22.43 -9.91
CA ALA A 28 -10.48 -21.62 -9.74
C ALA A 28 -11.07 -21.21 -11.09
N LEU A 29 -12.39 -21.04 -11.13
CA LEU A 29 -13.11 -20.50 -12.27
C LEU A 29 -13.79 -19.20 -11.89
N ILE A 30 -13.49 -18.14 -12.63
CA ILE A 30 -14.04 -16.78 -12.44
C ILE A 30 -14.62 -16.25 -13.74
N GLN A 31 -15.61 -15.39 -13.62
CA GLN A 31 -16.16 -14.64 -14.76
C GLN A 31 -15.91 -13.15 -14.56
N ILE A 32 -15.35 -12.51 -15.60
CA ILE A 32 -15.16 -11.07 -15.63
C ILE A 32 -16.46 -10.39 -16.05
N SER A 33 -16.84 -9.34 -15.33
CA SER A 33 -18.02 -8.54 -15.66
C SER A 33 -17.96 -7.98 -17.08
N ALA A 34 -19.06 -7.98 -17.80
CA ALA A 34 -19.12 -7.42 -19.16
C ALA A 34 -18.66 -5.93 -19.13
N GLY A 35 -17.80 -5.54 -20.10
CA GLY A 35 -17.25 -4.19 -20.18
C GLY A 35 -16.12 -3.89 -19.20
N HIS A 36 -15.57 -4.90 -18.51
CA HIS A 36 -14.43 -4.76 -17.61
C HIS A 36 -13.19 -5.49 -18.14
N GLN A 37 -12.04 -5.06 -17.62
CA GLN A 37 -10.74 -5.72 -17.75
C GLN A 37 -10.35 -6.31 -16.40
N LEU A 38 -9.61 -7.41 -16.43
CA LEU A 38 -8.98 -7.99 -15.25
C LEU A 38 -7.68 -7.25 -14.96
N ALA A 39 -7.56 -6.65 -13.77
CA ALA A 39 -6.31 -6.16 -13.21
C ALA A 39 -5.71 -7.27 -12.34
N ILE A 40 -4.42 -7.52 -12.47
CA ILE A 40 -3.69 -8.56 -11.73
C ILE A 40 -2.40 -7.95 -11.19
N SER A 41 -2.14 -8.17 -9.89
CA SER A 41 -0.85 -7.88 -9.27
C SER A 41 -0.44 -9.03 -8.34
N ALA A 42 0.83 -9.05 -7.94
CA ALA A 42 1.34 -10.03 -7.01
C ALA A 42 2.50 -9.47 -6.20
N ASP A 43 2.43 -9.62 -4.87
CA ASP A 43 3.49 -9.29 -3.95
C ASP A 43 3.93 -10.49 -3.15
N MET A 44 5.18 -10.41 -2.72
CA MET A 44 5.82 -11.42 -1.87
C MET A 44 6.24 -10.78 -0.55
N SER A 45 5.81 -11.36 0.56
CA SER A 45 6.18 -10.95 1.91
C SER A 45 7.12 -11.99 2.53
N VAL A 46 8.35 -11.58 2.82
CA VAL A 46 9.42 -12.44 3.38
C VAL A 46 9.68 -12.00 4.82
N ALA A 47 9.73 -12.96 5.74
CA ALA A 47 10.06 -12.70 7.15
C ALA A 47 11.46 -12.06 7.28
N GLY A 48 11.60 -11.08 8.15
CA GLY A 48 12.84 -10.32 8.34
C GLY A 48 13.10 -9.23 7.30
N THR A 49 12.36 -9.22 6.17
CA THR A 49 12.45 -8.20 5.11
C THR A 49 11.22 -7.30 5.11
N HIS A 50 10.03 -7.86 4.92
CA HIS A 50 8.77 -7.11 4.79
C HIS A 50 7.98 -7.02 6.10
N PHE A 51 8.28 -7.90 7.04
CA PHE A 51 7.75 -7.88 8.39
C PHE A 51 8.77 -8.45 9.37
N LEU A 52 8.74 -7.97 10.62
CA LEU A 52 9.64 -8.46 11.66
C LEU A 52 9.31 -9.91 12.03
N GLU A 53 10.33 -10.70 12.38
CA GLU A 53 10.15 -12.12 12.71
C GLU A 53 9.20 -12.36 13.90
N ASP A 54 9.11 -11.38 14.81
CA ASP A 54 8.23 -11.39 15.99
C ASP A 54 6.88 -10.68 15.74
N CYS A 55 6.58 -10.29 14.49
CA CYS A 55 5.30 -9.69 14.15
C CYS A 55 4.16 -10.67 14.45
N PRO A 56 3.09 -10.25 15.18
CA PRO A 56 1.97 -11.13 15.47
C PRO A 56 1.32 -11.67 14.19
N ALA A 57 1.05 -12.96 14.15
CA ALA A 57 0.57 -13.66 12.96
C ALA A 57 -0.71 -13.03 12.33
N TYR A 58 -1.60 -12.48 13.15
CA TYR A 58 -2.77 -11.73 12.69
C TYR A 58 -2.39 -10.59 11.73
N PHE A 59 -1.41 -9.79 12.12
CA PHE A 59 -0.97 -8.65 11.31
C PHE A 59 -0.17 -9.08 10.08
N VAL A 60 0.57 -10.19 10.18
CA VAL A 60 1.21 -10.78 9.00
C VAL A 60 0.15 -11.19 7.96
N GLY A 61 -0.93 -11.83 8.40
CA GLY A 61 -2.05 -12.20 7.53
C GLY A 61 -2.75 -10.98 6.92
N TRP A 62 -3.08 -9.99 7.74
CA TRP A 62 -3.69 -8.74 7.27
C TRP A 62 -2.82 -8.03 6.23
N LYS A 63 -1.57 -7.73 6.58
CA LYS A 63 -0.65 -6.97 5.73
C LYS A 63 -0.38 -7.68 4.41
N SER A 64 -0.20 -9.02 4.43
CA SER A 64 0.06 -9.78 3.20
C SER A 64 -1.02 -9.62 2.13
N LEU A 65 -2.28 -9.43 2.51
CA LEU A 65 -3.36 -9.16 1.58
C LEU A 65 -3.53 -7.66 1.32
N ALA A 66 -3.41 -6.83 2.35
CA ALA A 66 -3.64 -5.39 2.26
C ALA A 66 -2.70 -4.71 1.24
N VAL A 67 -1.41 -5.08 1.21
CA VAL A 67 -0.43 -4.52 0.26
C VAL A 67 -0.85 -4.78 -1.19
N ASN A 68 -1.34 -5.98 -1.48
CA ASN A 68 -1.86 -6.33 -2.79
C ASN A 68 -3.17 -5.60 -3.15
N ILE A 69 -4.06 -5.39 -2.16
CA ILE A 69 -5.28 -4.60 -2.36
C ILE A 69 -4.93 -3.14 -2.66
N SER A 70 -3.81 -2.64 -2.12
CA SER A 70 -3.30 -1.29 -2.41
C SER A 70 -3.00 -1.09 -3.89
N ASP A 71 -2.42 -2.07 -4.57
CA ASP A 71 -2.24 -2.05 -6.03
C ASP A 71 -3.56 -1.88 -6.77
N MET A 72 -4.60 -2.58 -6.32
CA MET A 72 -5.94 -2.43 -6.92
C MET A 72 -6.48 -1.02 -6.70
N ALA A 73 -6.26 -0.44 -5.53
CA ALA A 73 -6.63 0.94 -5.25
C ALA A 73 -5.89 1.93 -6.17
N ALA A 74 -4.57 1.76 -6.35
CA ALA A 74 -3.75 2.57 -7.24
C ALA A 74 -4.20 2.49 -8.71
N MET A 75 -4.72 1.35 -9.13
CA MET A 75 -5.27 1.14 -10.48
C MET A 75 -6.73 1.60 -10.64
N GLY A 76 -7.40 2.05 -9.56
CA GLY A 76 -8.83 2.31 -9.55
C GLY A 76 -9.68 1.06 -9.84
N ALA A 77 -9.14 -0.12 -9.54
CA ALA A 77 -9.81 -1.40 -9.73
C ALA A 77 -10.58 -1.82 -8.48
N THR A 78 -11.65 -2.55 -8.64
CA THR A 78 -12.36 -3.20 -7.55
C THR A 78 -11.71 -4.55 -7.27
N PRO A 79 -11.05 -4.75 -6.11
CA PRO A 79 -10.47 -6.04 -5.77
C PRO A 79 -11.57 -7.09 -5.63
N LYS A 80 -11.33 -8.33 -6.07
CA LYS A 80 -12.35 -9.40 -6.02
C LYS A 80 -11.79 -10.75 -5.60
N TRP A 81 -10.63 -11.15 -6.11
CA TRP A 81 -10.10 -12.48 -5.91
C TRP A 81 -8.64 -12.44 -5.51
N ALA A 82 -8.25 -13.38 -4.69
CA ALA A 82 -6.85 -13.58 -4.35
C ALA A 82 -6.47 -15.06 -4.41
N THR A 83 -5.22 -15.35 -4.73
CA THR A 83 -4.57 -16.63 -4.45
C THR A 83 -3.46 -16.43 -3.42
N LEU A 84 -3.23 -17.42 -2.56
CA LEU A 84 -2.23 -17.39 -1.50
C LEU A 84 -1.29 -18.58 -1.63
N ALA A 85 -0.02 -18.32 -1.94
CA ALA A 85 1.04 -19.31 -1.83
C ALA A 85 1.86 -19.03 -0.57
N ILE A 86 1.98 -20.03 0.33
CA ILE A 86 2.66 -19.87 1.62
C ILE A 86 3.68 -21.00 1.84
N ALA A 87 4.92 -20.62 2.14
CA ALA A 87 5.95 -21.51 2.62
C ALA A 87 6.09 -21.38 4.15
N LEU A 88 6.03 -22.50 4.86
CA LEU A 88 6.07 -22.56 6.31
C LEU A 88 7.30 -23.36 6.78
N PRO A 89 8.10 -22.90 7.76
CA PRO A 89 9.22 -23.68 8.29
C PRO A 89 8.76 -24.93 9.06
N ASN A 90 7.61 -24.81 9.72
CA ASN A 90 6.94 -25.87 10.49
C ASN A 90 5.45 -25.56 10.57
N ILE A 91 4.65 -26.55 10.96
CA ILE A 91 3.23 -26.38 11.20
C ILE A 91 3.02 -25.92 12.64
N ASP A 92 2.63 -24.66 12.81
CA ASP A 92 2.15 -24.09 14.07
C ASP A 92 0.67 -23.73 13.90
N GLU A 93 -0.21 -24.53 14.51
CA GLU A 93 -1.64 -24.35 14.36
C GLU A 93 -2.15 -23.06 15.01
N ALA A 94 -1.51 -22.57 16.08
CA ALA A 94 -1.89 -21.31 16.71
C ALA A 94 -1.51 -20.13 15.80
N TRP A 95 -0.32 -20.15 15.21
CA TRP A 95 0.14 -19.15 14.27
C TRP A 95 -0.77 -19.12 13.02
N LEU A 96 -1.08 -20.30 12.45
CA LEU A 96 -1.96 -20.43 11.27
C LEU A 96 -3.37 -19.92 11.53
N ALA A 97 -3.93 -20.19 12.73
CA ALA A 97 -5.26 -19.69 13.11
C ALA A 97 -5.29 -18.15 13.15
N GLU A 98 -4.28 -17.53 13.74
CA GLU A 98 -4.19 -16.07 13.82
C GLU A 98 -3.88 -15.45 12.45
N PHE A 99 -2.97 -16.04 11.68
CA PHE A 99 -2.67 -15.60 10.31
C PHE A 99 -3.94 -15.61 9.44
N SER A 100 -4.63 -16.75 9.40
CA SER A 100 -5.86 -16.86 8.60
C SER A 100 -6.95 -15.89 9.08
N ARG A 101 -7.06 -15.67 10.38
CA ARG A 101 -7.99 -14.69 10.97
C ARG A 101 -7.70 -13.27 10.47
N GLY A 102 -6.43 -12.86 10.47
CA GLY A 102 -6.01 -11.54 9.95
C GLY A 102 -6.20 -11.40 8.45
N PHE A 103 -5.78 -12.42 7.69
CA PHE A 103 -5.97 -12.46 6.23
C PHE A 103 -7.44 -12.32 5.83
N PHE A 104 -8.31 -13.11 6.46
CA PHE A 104 -9.73 -13.06 6.15
C PHE A 104 -10.45 -11.83 6.71
N ALA A 105 -9.97 -11.23 7.79
CA ALA A 105 -10.50 -9.95 8.24
C ALA A 105 -10.27 -8.85 7.18
N CYS A 106 -9.08 -8.79 6.61
CA CYS A 106 -8.77 -7.90 5.48
C CYS A 106 -9.59 -8.24 4.22
N ALA A 107 -9.71 -9.54 3.90
CA ALA A 107 -10.50 -10.01 2.76
C ALA A 107 -11.98 -9.62 2.87
N ASP A 108 -12.57 -9.82 4.05
CA ASP A 108 -13.98 -9.51 4.33
C ASP A 108 -14.25 -7.99 4.24
N GLU A 109 -13.33 -7.16 4.77
CA GLU A 109 -13.45 -5.70 4.71
C GLU A 109 -13.45 -5.17 3.27
N HIS A 110 -12.67 -5.79 2.39
CA HIS A 110 -12.51 -5.34 1.01
C HIS A 110 -13.29 -6.18 -0.01
N GLY A 111 -14.08 -7.15 0.43
CA GLY A 111 -14.88 -8.00 -0.44
C GLY A 111 -14.08 -8.94 -1.34
N VAL A 112 -12.89 -9.34 -0.89
CA VAL A 112 -11.98 -10.24 -1.62
C VAL A 112 -12.25 -11.68 -1.23
N SER A 113 -12.36 -12.58 -2.23
CA SER A 113 -12.45 -14.02 -2.03
C SER A 113 -11.09 -14.68 -2.26
N LEU A 114 -10.63 -15.49 -1.31
CA LEU A 114 -9.52 -16.41 -1.54
C LEU A 114 -10.03 -17.56 -2.40
N ILE A 115 -9.45 -17.74 -3.58
CA ILE A 115 -9.94 -18.71 -4.58
C ILE A 115 -8.98 -19.85 -4.88
N GLY A 116 -7.77 -19.83 -4.31
CA GLY A 116 -6.76 -20.87 -4.50
C GLY A 116 -5.43 -20.50 -3.90
N GLY A 117 -4.42 -21.29 -4.16
CA GLY A 117 -3.07 -21.07 -3.70
C GLY A 117 -2.28 -22.35 -3.54
N ASP A 118 -1.20 -22.28 -2.77
CA ASP A 118 -0.32 -23.39 -2.49
C ASP A 118 0.22 -23.32 -1.06
N THR A 119 0.49 -24.45 -0.44
CA THR A 119 1.10 -24.54 0.89
C THR A 119 2.26 -25.51 0.84
N THR A 120 3.46 -25.04 1.18
CA THR A 120 4.65 -25.87 1.12
C THR A 120 5.54 -25.68 2.35
N ARG A 121 6.56 -26.51 2.52
CA ARG A 121 7.55 -26.36 3.57
C ARG A 121 8.75 -25.56 3.07
N GLY A 122 9.12 -24.51 3.79
CA GLY A 122 10.28 -23.66 3.49
C GLY A 122 10.45 -22.54 4.51
N PRO A 123 11.42 -21.64 4.33
CA PRO A 123 11.48 -20.39 5.08
C PRO A 123 10.16 -19.64 4.95
N LEU A 124 9.72 -18.97 6.03
CA LEU A 124 8.44 -18.25 6.04
C LEU A 124 8.42 -17.21 4.92
N ASN A 125 7.56 -17.45 3.97
CA ASN A 125 7.35 -16.62 2.79
C ASN A 125 5.89 -16.70 2.38
N ILE A 126 5.30 -15.57 2.05
CA ILE A 126 3.90 -15.43 1.70
C ILE A 126 3.83 -14.68 0.38
N SER A 127 3.27 -15.31 -0.64
CA SER A 127 3.00 -14.68 -1.93
C SER A 127 1.49 -14.63 -2.14
N VAL A 128 0.97 -13.42 -2.33
CA VAL A 128 -0.44 -13.20 -2.67
C VAL A 128 -0.50 -12.67 -4.10
N GLN A 129 -1.33 -13.26 -4.91
CA GLN A 129 -1.75 -12.68 -6.19
C GLN A 129 -3.15 -12.15 -6.02
N ILE A 130 -3.35 -10.86 -6.31
CA ILE A 130 -4.65 -10.19 -6.27
C ILE A 130 -5.18 -10.00 -7.68
N MET A 131 -6.47 -10.13 -7.83
CA MET A 131 -7.19 -9.89 -9.07
C MET A 131 -8.40 -9.01 -8.80
N GLY A 132 -8.61 -8.02 -9.67
CA GLY A 132 -9.71 -7.08 -9.57
C GLY A 132 -10.24 -6.69 -10.94
N GLU A 133 -11.36 -5.98 -10.95
CA GLU A 133 -12.00 -5.50 -12.17
C GLU A 133 -11.94 -3.99 -12.28
N VAL A 134 -11.65 -3.51 -13.47
CA VAL A 134 -11.72 -2.09 -13.83
C VAL A 134 -12.46 -1.95 -15.16
N PRO A 135 -13.37 -0.97 -15.35
CA PRO A 135 -14.02 -0.75 -16.63
C PRO A 135 -12.99 -0.50 -17.74
N ILE A 136 -13.25 -1.00 -18.94
CA ILE A 136 -12.34 -0.86 -20.09
C ILE A 136 -11.97 0.60 -20.30
N GLY A 137 -10.65 0.88 -20.33
CA GLY A 137 -10.10 2.23 -20.56
C GLY A 137 -10.21 3.19 -19.37
N LYS A 138 -10.57 2.72 -18.15
CA LYS A 138 -10.73 3.54 -16.95
C LYS A 138 -9.71 3.24 -15.86
N ALA A 139 -8.73 2.39 -16.12
CA ALA A 139 -7.65 2.14 -15.18
C ALA A 139 -6.82 3.43 -14.97
N LEU A 140 -6.52 3.74 -13.73
CA LEU A 140 -5.51 4.72 -13.39
C LEU A 140 -4.14 4.16 -13.77
N ARG A 141 -3.29 4.99 -14.35
CA ARG A 141 -1.99 4.54 -14.88
C ARG A 141 -0.89 5.50 -14.45
N ARG A 142 0.32 4.99 -14.33
CA ARG A 142 1.50 5.79 -13.97
C ARG A 142 1.97 6.71 -15.11
N ASP A 143 1.61 6.41 -16.38
CA ASP A 143 2.10 7.05 -17.60
C ASP A 143 1.17 8.15 -18.15
N SER A 144 0.27 8.68 -17.34
CA SER A 144 -0.77 9.58 -17.82
C SER A 144 -0.77 10.97 -17.15
N ALA A 145 0.22 11.27 -16.29
CA ALA A 145 0.39 12.58 -15.68
C ALA A 145 0.63 13.66 -16.75
N LYS A 146 0.21 14.88 -16.45
CA LYS A 146 0.37 16.05 -17.33
C LYS A 146 1.15 17.14 -16.63
N ALA A 147 1.87 17.95 -17.39
CA ALA A 147 2.56 19.09 -16.82
C ALA A 147 1.57 20.09 -16.20
N ASN A 148 1.95 20.66 -15.09
CA ASN A 148 1.14 21.54 -14.23
C ASN A 148 -0.05 20.85 -13.56
N ASP A 149 -0.05 19.51 -13.44
CA ASP A 149 -0.94 18.82 -12.54
C ASP A 149 -0.54 19.10 -11.09
N GLU A 150 -1.52 19.24 -10.21
CA GLU A 150 -1.28 19.13 -8.77
C GLU A 150 -0.91 17.69 -8.41
N ILE A 151 0.06 17.52 -7.53
CA ILE A 151 0.46 16.24 -6.95
C ILE A 151 -0.18 16.11 -5.59
N TRP A 152 -0.97 15.07 -5.40
CA TRP A 152 -1.75 14.81 -4.22
C TRP A 152 -1.27 13.55 -3.49
N VAL A 153 -1.41 13.55 -2.17
CA VAL A 153 -1.29 12.33 -1.36
C VAL A 153 -2.49 12.19 -0.43
N SER A 154 -2.89 10.96 -0.17
CA SER A 154 -3.88 10.63 0.86
C SER A 154 -3.21 10.43 2.22
N GLY A 155 -3.98 10.59 3.30
CA GLY A 155 -3.58 10.26 4.66
C GLY A 155 -2.41 11.06 5.22
N THR A 156 -1.53 10.36 5.91
CA THR A 156 -0.31 10.88 6.56
C THR A 156 0.85 9.99 6.15
N LEU A 157 2.00 10.59 5.80
CA LEU A 157 3.18 9.86 5.36
C LEU A 157 4.19 9.64 6.48
N GLY A 158 4.87 8.49 6.44
CA GLY A 158 5.95 8.12 7.35
C GLY A 158 5.49 7.51 8.67
N GLU A 159 4.18 7.29 8.88
CA GLU A 159 3.69 6.61 10.09
C GLU A 159 4.24 5.19 10.18
N ALA A 160 4.20 4.43 9.11
CA ALA A 160 4.72 3.06 9.07
C ALA A 160 6.23 3.02 9.31
N ALA A 161 7.00 3.91 8.68
CA ALA A 161 8.45 4.00 8.89
C ALA A 161 8.82 4.37 10.34
N LEU A 162 8.05 5.27 10.98
CA LEU A 162 8.18 5.58 12.41
C LEU A 162 7.83 4.39 13.29
N GLY A 163 6.78 3.64 12.95
CA GLY A 163 6.38 2.39 13.61
C GLY A 163 7.49 1.35 13.57
N LEU A 164 8.09 1.15 12.41
CA LEU A 164 9.24 0.26 12.23
C LEU A 164 10.46 0.72 13.06
N ALA A 165 10.79 2.01 12.98
CA ALA A 165 11.90 2.57 13.75
C ALA A 165 11.67 2.45 15.27
N GLN A 166 10.41 2.56 15.72
CA GLN A 166 10.02 2.35 17.12
C GLN A 166 10.17 0.89 17.55
N LEU A 167 9.68 -0.07 16.77
CA LEU A 167 9.81 -1.50 17.07
C LEU A 167 11.27 -1.96 17.08
N GLN A 168 12.10 -1.35 16.23
CA GLN A 168 13.54 -1.62 16.16
C GLN A 168 14.37 -0.82 17.20
N ASN A 169 13.74 -0.08 18.11
CA ASN A 169 14.42 0.79 19.09
C ASN A 169 15.41 1.80 18.47
N LYS A 170 15.11 2.29 17.27
CA LYS A 170 15.93 3.26 16.54
C LYS A 170 15.52 4.73 16.76
N LEU A 171 14.44 4.97 17.51
CA LEU A 171 14.02 6.31 17.93
C LEU A 171 14.53 6.62 19.34
N PRO A 172 14.87 7.89 19.64
CA PRO A 172 15.13 8.32 21.01
C PRO A 172 13.92 8.02 21.93
N GLU A 173 14.19 7.82 23.22
CA GLU A 173 13.11 7.66 24.21
C GLU A 173 12.20 8.89 24.21
N ASN A 174 10.89 8.66 24.32
CA ASN A 174 9.86 9.70 24.35
C ASN A 174 9.73 10.55 23.05
N THR A 175 10.26 10.08 21.93
CA THR A 175 10.03 10.73 20.60
C THR A 175 8.55 10.75 20.26
N LEU A 176 7.83 9.68 20.57
CA LEU A 176 6.40 9.52 20.34
C LEU A 176 5.67 9.36 21.68
N THR A 177 4.50 9.96 21.80
CA THR A 177 3.55 9.64 22.87
C THR A 177 3.05 8.19 22.73
N ALA A 178 2.45 7.64 23.78
CA ALA A 178 1.91 6.28 23.73
C ALA A 178 0.87 6.10 22.61
N THR A 179 0.03 7.12 22.36
CA THR A 179 -0.98 7.08 21.30
C THR A 179 -0.32 7.14 19.92
N GLU A 180 0.62 8.06 19.67
CA GLU A 180 1.34 8.16 18.40
C GLU A 180 2.12 6.88 18.10
N LYS A 181 2.77 6.29 19.11
CA LYS A 181 3.47 5.02 19.02
C LYS A 181 2.54 3.92 18.50
N GLN A 182 1.35 3.78 19.11
CA GLN A 182 0.40 2.77 18.69
C GLN A 182 -0.11 3.04 17.28
N THR A 183 -0.48 4.29 16.95
CA THR A 183 -0.89 4.67 15.59
C THR A 183 0.16 4.32 14.53
N CYS A 184 1.43 4.62 14.80
CA CYS A 184 2.52 4.29 13.87
C CYS A 184 2.74 2.77 13.73
N ILE A 185 2.63 2.01 14.82
CA ILE A 185 2.73 0.54 14.78
C ILE A 185 1.54 -0.04 14.01
N ASP A 186 0.33 0.46 14.24
CA ASP A 186 -0.88 0.01 13.53
C ASP A 186 -0.77 0.31 12.02
N ALA A 187 -0.27 1.48 11.65
CA ALA A 187 -0.01 1.84 10.24
C ALA A 187 0.96 0.86 9.56
N LEU A 188 2.03 0.46 10.25
CA LEU A 188 2.99 -0.52 9.74
C LEU A 188 2.39 -1.93 9.61
N GLN A 189 1.65 -2.37 10.63
CA GLN A 189 1.19 -3.76 10.76
C GLN A 189 -0.15 -4.03 10.11
N ALA A 190 -1.02 -3.03 10.03
CA ALA A 190 -2.36 -3.13 9.46
C ALA A 190 -2.66 -1.96 8.51
N PRO A 191 -1.89 -1.81 7.41
CA PRO A 191 -2.14 -0.74 6.45
C PRO A 191 -3.58 -0.82 5.91
N GLN A 192 -4.12 0.35 5.56
CA GLN A 192 -5.51 0.51 5.12
C GLN A 192 -5.55 0.90 3.64
N PRO A 193 -5.72 -0.06 2.71
CA PRO A 193 -5.75 0.20 1.27
C PRO A 193 -6.84 1.21 0.89
N ARG A 194 -6.51 2.18 0.07
CA ARG A 194 -7.39 3.31 -0.30
C ARG A 194 -8.32 2.98 -1.48
N VAL A 195 -8.93 1.79 -1.48
CA VAL A 195 -9.78 1.29 -2.58
C VAL A 195 -10.89 2.29 -2.94
N THR A 196 -11.64 2.78 -1.94
CA THR A 196 -12.74 3.71 -2.17
C THR A 196 -12.28 5.04 -2.79
N LEU A 197 -11.08 5.51 -2.40
CA LEU A 197 -10.46 6.68 -3.02
C LEU A 197 -10.07 6.37 -4.47
N GLY A 198 -9.34 5.28 -4.73
CA GLY A 198 -8.95 4.89 -6.09
C GLY A 198 -10.14 4.78 -7.04
N LEU A 199 -11.24 4.19 -6.57
CA LEU A 199 -12.49 4.11 -7.33
C LEU A 199 -13.09 5.49 -7.63
N ALA A 200 -13.00 6.43 -6.70
CA ALA A 200 -13.53 7.80 -6.88
C ALA A 200 -12.66 8.64 -7.83
N LEU A 201 -11.38 8.33 -7.96
CA LEU A 201 -10.42 9.09 -8.75
C LEU A 201 -10.40 8.75 -10.25
N LYS A 202 -11.03 7.64 -10.68
CA LYS A 202 -10.94 7.10 -12.07
C LYS A 202 -11.25 8.10 -13.19
N GLU A 203 -12.13 9.06 -12.95
CA GLU A 203 -12.53 10.07 -13.94
C GLU A 203 -11.90 11.45 -13.66
N ILE A 204 -11.05 11.54 -12.63
CA ILE A 204 -10.57 12.81 -12.08
C ILE A 204 -9.05 12.88 -12.14
N ALA A 205 -8.37 11.86 -11.63
CA ALA A 205 -6.91 11.80 -11.65
C ALA A 205 -6.38 11.43 -13.03
N HIS A 206 -5.25 12.04 -13.41
CA HIS A 206 -4.52 11.68 -14.62
C HIS A 206 -3.65 10.45 -14.37
N SER A 207 -2.97 10.37 -13.23
CA SER A 207 -2.13 9.22 -12.85
C SER A 207 -2.31 8.89 -11.36
N ALA A 208 -1.98 7.66 -10.98
CA ALA A 208 -1.91 7.25 -9.60
C ALA A 208 -0.91 6.12 -9.39
N ILE A 209 -0.41 6.02 -8.16
CA ILE A 209 0.43 4.97 -7.61
C ILE A 209 0.15 4.87 -6.11
N ASP A 210 0.29 3.71 -5.50
CA ASP A 210 0.37 3.60 -4.05
C ASP A 210 1.81 3.86 -3.55
N ILE A 211 1.95 4.19 -2.28
CA ILE A 211 3.22 4.54 -1.67
C ILE A 211 3.71 3.33 -0.87
N SER A 212 4.55 2.52 -1.50
CA SER A 212 5.16 1.30 -0.91
C SER A 212 6.62 1.49 -0.53
N ASP A 213 7.40 2.20 -1.36
CA ASP A 213 8.84 2.41 -1.18
C ASP A 213 9.19 3.82 -0.69
N GLY A 214 8.18 4.65 -0.55
CA GLY A 214 8.25 6.05 -0.14
C GLY A 214 7.91 7.00 -1.27
N VAL A 215 7.26 8.11 -0.91
CA VAL A 215 6.65 9.03 -1.90
C VAL A 215 7.61 9.54 -2.96
N LEU A 216 8.92 9.69 -2.66
CA LEU A 216 9.88 10.14 -3.67
C LEU A 216 10.18 9.07 -4.72
N ALA A 217 10.31 7.80 -4.31
CA ALA A 217 10.52 6.69 -5.23
C ALA A 217 9.27 6.45 -6.09
N ASP A 218 8.11 6.35 -5.43
CA ASP A 218 6.86 6.00 -6.10
C ASP A 218 6.38 7.11 -7.03
N LEU A 219 6.43 8.39 -6.60
CA LEU A 219 6.20 9.51 -7.51
C LEU A 219 7.20 9.53 -8.66
N GLY A 220 8.47 9.18 -8.39
CA GLY A 220 9.51 9.06 -9.41
C GLY A 220 9.09 8.13 -10.56
N HIS A 221 8.38 7.02 -10.26
CA HIS A 221 7.85 6.12 -11.28
C HIS A 221 6.74 6.76 -12.14
N ILE A 222 5.87 7.58 -11.56
CA ILE A 222 4.90 8.38 -12.33
C ILE A 222 5.63 9.34 -13.26
N LEU A 223 6.60 10.07 -12.72
CA LEU A 223 7.33 11.10 -13.46
C LEU A 223 8.13 10.52 -14.62
N GLU A 224 8.85 9.42 -14.38
CA GLU A 224 9.61 8.71 -15.43
C GLU A 224 8.69 8.22 -16.54
N ARG A 225 7.58 7.54 -16.18
CA ARG A 225 6.64 6.99 -17.16
C ARG A 225 5.89 8.06 -17.95
N SER A 226 5.72 9.24 -17.37
CA SER A 226 5.05 10.38 -17.99
C SER A 226 6.03 11.37 -18.65
N ASN A 227 7.34 11.13 -18.53
CA ASN A 227 8.42 12.01 -19.02
C ASN A 227 8.27 13.45 -18.49
N LEU A 228 8.08 13.58 -17.18
CA LEU A 228 7.89 14.83 -16.44
C LEU A 228 8.84 14.92 -15.25
N GLY A 229 8.91 16.09 -14.62
CA GLY A 229 9.48 16.27 -13.31
C GLY A 229 8.44 16.82 -12.32
N ALA A 230 8.90 17.19 -11.14
CA ALA A 230 8.05 17.76 -10.10
C ALA A 230 8.79 18.71 -9.17
N ASN A 231 8.04 19.67 -8.61
CA ASN A 231 8.43 20.47 -7.47
C ASN A 231 7.54 20.08 -6.27
N LEU A 232 8.16 19.62 -5.20
CA LEU A 232 7.51 19.29 -3.94
C LEU A 232 7.88 20.31 -2.87
N TYR A 233 6.98 20.52 -1.91
CA TYR A 233 7.15 21.46 -0.81
C TYR A 233 7.00 20.74 0.52
N TRP A 234 8.10 20.67 1.30
CA TRP A 234 8.14 19.93 2.56
C TRP A 234 6.99 20.30 3.52
N GLU A 235 6.69 21.57 3.64
CA GLU A 235 5.63 22.07 4.53
C GLU A 235 4.21 21.68 4.12
N GLN A 236 4.02 21.21 2.89
CA GLN A 236 2.73 20.72 2.39
C GLN A 236 2.57 19.21 2.56
N ILE A 237 3.67 18.50 2.82
CA ILE A 237 3.64 17.05 2.99
C ILE A 237 3.00 16.71 4.34
N PRO A 238 1.89 15.95 4.34
CA PRO A 238 1.23 15.54 5.56
C PRO A 238 2.09 14.49 6.29
N HIS A 239 2.59 14.81 7.45
CA HIS A 239 3.36 13.90 8.30
C HIS A 239 2.95 14.01 9.76
N VAL A 240 3.37 13.04 10.58
CA VAL A 240 3.14 13.09 12.03
C VAL A 240 3.85 14.29 12.64
N ASN A 241 3.10 15.09 13.41
CA ASN A 241 3.68 16.15 14.22
C ASN A 241 4.39 15.55 15.44
N ILE A 242 5.68 15.34 15.33
CA ILE A 242 6.50 14.84 16.44
C ILE A 242 6.81 16.00 17.38
N ILE A 243 6.33 15.91 18.62
CA ILE A 243 6.45 16.97 19.64
C ILE A 243 7.88 17.04 20.21
N ASN A 244 8.60 15.91 20.23
CA ASN A 244 9.94 15.82 20.80
C ASN A 244 11.02 15.75 19.71
N GLU A 245 12.20 16.29 20.00
CA GLU A 245 13.31 16.51 19.07
C GLU A 245 13.74 15.25 18.31
N ILE A 246 13.24 15.09 17.10
CA ILE A 246 13.88 14.28 16.07
C ILE A 246 14.61 15.24 15.12
N ASP A 247 15.80 14.88 14.66
CA ASP A 247 16.47 15.63 13.60
C ASP A 247 15.54 15.74 12.37
N VAL A 248 15.31 16.97 11.92
CA VAL A 248 14.44 17.27 10.77
C VAL A 248 14.81 16.44 9.53
N LYS A 249 16.10 16.23 9.28
CA LYS A 249 16.56 15.40 8.16
C LYS A 249 16.17 13.93 8.33
N LYS A 250 16.20 13.42 9.57
CA LYS A 250 15.77 12.05 9.86
C LYS A 250 14.26 11.93 9.67
N LEU A 251 13.48 12.91 10.14
CA LEU A 251 12.04 12.96 9.89
C LEU A 251 11.72 13.01 8.40
N GLN A 252 12.39 13.90 7.65
CA GLN A 252 12.25 13.99 6.20
C GLN A 252 12.56 12.65 5.52
N SER A 253 13.64 11.97 5.91
CA SER A 253 13.97 10.66 5.36
C SER A 253 12.90 9.61 5.66
N LEU A 254 12.35 9.57 6.87
CA LEU A 254 11.28 8.63 7.23
C LEU A 254 9.98 8.90 6.48
N CYS A 255 9.60 10.16 6.31
CA CYS A 255 8.34 10.53 5.66
C CYS A 255 8.40 10.49 4.12
N LEU A 256 9.58 10.65 3.54
CA LEU A 256 9.72 10.80 2.08
C LEU A 256 10.32 9.58 1.39
N ALA A 257 11.15 8.84 2.11
CA ALA A 257 11.86 7.67 1.60
C ALA A 257 11.65 6.43 2.50
N GLY A 258 10.79 6.51 3.51
CA GLY A 258 10.29 5.37 4.26
C GLY A 258 9.15 4.72 3.50
N GLY A 259 9.12 3.41 3.45
CA GLY A 259 8.08 2.66 2.78
C GLY A 259 6.92 2.28 3.72
N ASP A 260 6.06 1.40 3.22
CA ASP A 260 4.95 0.77 3.93
C ASP A 260 3.75 1.70 4.26
N ASP A 261 3.65 2.89 3.68
CA ASP A 261 2.53 3.82 3.95
C ASP A 261 1.21 3.34 3.32
N TYR A 262 1.25 2.72 2.13
CA TYR A 262 0.09 2.26 1.35
C TYR A 262 -1.02 3.31 1.22
N GLU A 263 -0.63 4.58 1.21
CA GLU A 263 -1.43 5.71 0.78
C GLU A 263 -1.38 5.85 -0.74
N LEU A 264 -2.28 6.65 -1.34
CA LEU A 264 -2.21 6.95 -2.77
C LEU A 264 -1.48 8.27 -3.02
N CYS A 265 -0.52 8.26 -3.95
CA CYS A 265 0.00 9.44 -4.62
C CYS A 265 -0.63 9.52 -6.01
N PHE A 266 -1.20 10.68 -6.37
CA PHE A 266 -1.86 10.85 -7.66
C PHE A 266 -1.69 12.26 -8.20
N THR A 267 -1.87 12.42 -9.52
CA THR A 267 -1.82 13.74 -10.19
C THR A 267 -3.17 14.08 -10.80
N ALA A 268 -3.53 15.34 -10.73
CA ALA A 268 -4.78 15.83 -11.30
C ALA A 268 -4.66 17.28 -11.76
N SER A 269 -5.50 17.67 -12.74
CA SER A 269 -5.61 19.07 -13.14
C SER A 269 -6.03 19.94 -11.97
N THR A 270 -5.48 21.16 -11.88
CA THR A 270 -5.87 22.18 -10.90
C THR A 270 -7.37 22.49 -10.93
N SER A 271 -8.04 22.28 -12.07
CA SER A 271 -9.49 22.42 -12.19
C SER A 271 -10.31 21.40 -11.39
N GLN A 272 -9.69 20.31 -10.94
CA GLN A 272 -10.30 19.25 -10.13
C GLN A 272 -10.09 19.45 -8.62
N HIS A 273 -9.35 20.49 -8.21
CA HIS A 273 -8.97 20.74 -6.82
C HIS A 273 -10.14 20.61 -5.84
N ASP A 274 -11.20 21.41 -6.05
CA ASP A 274 -12.37 21.41 -5.15
C ASP A 274 -13.13 20.07 -5.19
N THR A 275 -13.15 19.39 -6.34
CA THR A 275 -13.75 18.06 -6.49
C THR A 275 -13.02 17.04 -5.64
N ILE A 276 -11.68 17.08 -5.66
CA ILE A 276 -10.81 16.17 -4.88
C ILE A 276 -10.99 16.42 -3.38
N LEU A 277 -11.01 17.70 -2.95
CA LEU A 277 -11.29 18.04 -1.55
C LEU A 277 -12.67 17.56 -1.09
N ALA A 278 -13.68 17.65 -1.95
CA ALA A 278 -15.02 17.15 -1.65
C ALA A 278 -15.06 15.62 -1.50
N ILE A 279 -14.28 14.89 -2.32
CA ILE A 279 -14.09 13.44 -2.18
C ILE A 279 -13.44 13.12 -0.83
N GLY A 280 -12.34 13.79 -0.46
CA GLY A 280 -11.67 13.60 0.83
C GLY A 280 -12.64 13.80 2.00
N LYS A 281 -13.42 14.88 1.98
CA LYS A 281 -14.44 15.14 3.00
C LYS A 281 -15.51 14.04 3.06
N LYS A 282 -15.99 13.55 1.90
CA LYS A 282 -16.99 12.48 1.84
C LYS A 282 -16.45 11.16 2.40
N LEU A 283 -15.18 10.86 2.15
CA LEU A 283 -14.51 9.64 2.61
C LEU A 283 -13.94 9.76 4.03
N ASN A 284 -14.06 10.95 4.67
CA ASN A 284 -13.37 11.26 5.92
C ASN A 284 -11.86 10.94 5.85
N LEU A 285 -11.25 11.25 4.72
CA LEU A 285 -9.84 11.01 4.43
C LEU A 285 -9.15 12.32 4.08
N LYS A 286 -8.05 12.62 4.76
CA LYS A 286 -7.24 13.80 4.42
C LYS A 286 -6.61 13.58 3.04
N LEU A 287 -6.78 14.56 2.16
CA LEU A 287 -6.10 14.66 0.87
C LEU A 287 -5.31 15.97 0.86
N SER A 288 -4.04 15.91 0.49
CA SER A 288 -3.14 17.06 0.54
C SER A 288 -2.43 17.24 -0.79
N VAL A 289 -2.40 18.46 -1.29
CA VAL A 289 -1.47 18.84 -2.38
C VAL A 289 -0.09 18.97 -1.79
N ILE A 290 0.89 18.29 -2.39
CA ILE A 290 2.28 18.30 -1.94
C ILE A 290 3.23 18.99 -2.93
N GLY A 291 2.72 19.36 -4.11
CA GLY A 291 3.50 19.98 -5.18
C GLY A 291 2.79 19.97 -6.51
N GLU A 292 3.56 20.17 -7.55
CA GLU A 292 3.12 20.18 -8.94
C GLU A 292 4.10 19.47 -9.88
N THR A 293 3.57 18.93 -10.96
CA THR A 293 4.38 18.35 -12.06
C THR A 293 4.95 19.45 -12.96
N THR A 294 6.13 19.23 -13.52
CA THR A 294 6.84 20.17 -14.40
C THR A 294 7.22 19.52 -15.74
N GLN A 295 7.50 20.37 -16.75
CA GLN A 295 8.05 19.90 -18.03
C GLN A 295 9.51 19.43 -17.92
N GLU A 296 10.28 20.02 -16.98
CA GLU A 296 11.66 19.60 -16.72
C GLU A 296 11.64 18.30 -15.93
N THR A 297 12.50 17.35 -16.28
CA THR A 297 12.50 15.98 -15.74
C THR A 297 13.19 15.84 -14.38
N ASN A 298 13.27 16.92 -13.59
CA ASN A 298 13.86 16.91 -12.25
C ASN A 298 12.80 16.77 -11.18
N LEU A 299 13.05 15.93 -10.17
CA LEU A 299 12.28 15.90 -8.94
C LEU A 299 12.98 16.77 -7.89
N ASN A 300 12.39 17.90 -7.56
CA ASN A 300 12.90 18.87 -6.60
C ASN A 300 12.05 18.88 -5.34
N LEU A 301 12.70 18.97 -4.18
CA LEU A 301 12.05 19.18 -2.90
C LEU A 301 12.52 20.49 -2.31
N TYR A 302 11.60 21.37 -1.93
CA TYR A 302 11.89 22.70 -1.39
C TYR A 302 11.45 22.82 0.07
N ASP A 303 12.21 23.60 0.84
CA ASP A 303 11.82 24.07 2.17
C ASP A 303 10.93 25.33 2.11
N LYS A 304 10.49 25.81 3.27
CA LYS A 304 9.68 27.05 3.41
C LYS A 304 10.35 28.33 2.86
N ASN A 305 11.66 28.31 2.65
CA ASN A 305 12.42 29.44 2.10
C ASN A 305 12.70 29.23 0.59
N HIS A 306 12.04 28.24 -0.05
CA HIS A 306 12.30 27.82 -1.42
C HIS A 306 13.75 27.38 -1.67
N GLN A 307 14.43 26.85 -0.65
CA GLN A 307 15.75 26.25 -0.81
C GLN A 307 15.63 24.75 -1.07
N LEU A 308 16.46 24.25 -1.98
CA LEU A 308 16.46 22.85 -2.36
C LEU A 308 16.94 21.97 -1.18
N ILE A 309 16.10 21.04 -0.74
CA ILE A 309 16.43 20.01 0.23
C ILE A 309 17.08 18.84 -0.53
N LYS A 310 18.29 18.44 -0.12
CA LYS A 310 18.94 17.25 -0.65
C LYS A 310 18.81 16.10 0.32
N LEU A 311 18.10 15.06 -0.08
CA LEU A 311 18.05 13.79 0.66
C LEU A 311 19.14 12.84 0.14
N LYS A 312 19.60 11.93 1.01
CA LYS A 312 20.62 10.94 0.67
C LYS A 312 20.04 9.70 -0.01
N THR A 313 18.76 9.44 0.23
CA THR A 313 18.01 8.26 -0.27
C THR A 313 16.73 8.74 -0.94
N SER A 314 16.32 8.07 -2.00
CA SER A 314 15.07 8.36 -2.73
C SER A 314 13.95 7.38 -2.41
N GLY A 315 14.22 6.27 -1.71
CA GLY A 315 13.26 5.22 -1.37
C GLY A 315 13.95 3.95 -0.91
N TYR A 316 13.15 2.92 -0.63
CA TYR A 316 13.63 1.58 -0.30
C TYR A 316 14.06 0.83 -1.57
N ASP A 317 15.12 0.03 -1.47
CA ASP A 317 15.58 -0.86 -2.55
C ASP A 317 16.06 -2.17 -1.93
N HIS A 318 15.51 -3.29 -2.41
CA HIS A 318 15.81 -4.65 -1.92
C HIS A 318 17.27 -5.09 -2.12
N PHE A 319 18.01 -4.44 -3.02
CA PHE A 319 19.36 -4.85 -3.42
C PHE A 319 20.43 -3.76 -3.20
N SER A 320 20.08 -2.68 -2.50
CA SER A 320 21.00 -1.56 -2.17
C SER A 320 21.62 -1.67 -0.78
#